data_68dfb67f115f52ac6db696574912d993
#
_entry.id   68dfb67f115f52ac6db696574912d993
#
_cell.length_a   1.000
_cell.length_b   1.000
_cell.length_c   1.000
_cell.angle_alpha   90.00
_cell.angle_beta   90.00
_cell.angle_gamma   90.00
#
_symmetry.space_group_name_H-M   'P 1'
#
loop_
_entity.id
_entity.type
_entity.pdbx_description
1 polymer ?
#
loop_
_entity_poly.entity_id
_entity_poly.type
_entity_poly.pdbx_seq_one_letter_code
_entity_poly.pdbx_strand_id
1 'polypeptide(L)'
;IYQFRKFSPNKLSGGQKQRVSIAGVLAMHPKCIILDEPTAMLDPNGRKEVIRAVRGLNDVEGITIILITHYMEETVHADKIYIMDKGKVAMSGTPKEIFSKVEQLKALRLDVPQVTMLSYELKKKGLPLPDGILTRKELVEELCRLYEKQKGIR
;
A
#
# COMPACT_ATOMS: atom_id res chain seq x y z
N ILE A 1 16.85 9.17 -12.53
CA ILE A 1 16.51 8.88 -13.95
C ILE A 1 17.51 9.50 -14.90
N TYR A 2 18.02 10.70 -14.63
CA TYR A 2 18.97 11.42 -15.49
C TYR A 2 20.19 10.58 -15.95
N GLN A 3 20.68 9.70 -15.08
CA GLN A 3 21.78 8.77 -15.40
C GLN A 3 21.46 7.82 -16.57
N PHE A 4 20.19 7.55 -16.84
CA PHE A 4 19.75 6.63 -17.89
C PHE A 4 19.48 7.30 -19.25
N ARG A 5 19.61 8.62 -19.35
CA ARG A 5 19.26 9.41 -20.57
C ARG A 5 19.93 8.95 -21.87
N LYS A 6 21.10 8.29 -21.75
CA LYS A 6 21.88 7.80 -22.90
C LYS A 6 21.77 6.28 -23.09
N PHE A 7 20.97 5.59 -22.25
CA PHE A 7 20.83 4.15 -22.32
C PHE A 7 19.71 3.79 -23.31
N SER A 8 19.97 2.76 -24.15
CA SER A 8 18.90 2.15 -24.91
C SER A 8 17.87 1.52 -23.96
N PRO A 9 16.55 1.66 -24.19
CA PRO A 9 15.51 1.04 -23.38
C PRO A 9 15.73 -0.47 -23.14
N ASN A 10 16.31 -1.17 -24.11
CA ASN A 10 16.57 -2.62 -24.02
C ASN A 10 17.66 -2.97 -22.99
N LYS A 11 18.51 -2.01 -22.60
CA LYS A 11 19.58 -2.20 -21.60
C LYS A 11 19.11 -1.88 -20.16
N LEU A 12 17.87 -1.43 -20.00
CA LEU A 12 17.31 -1.10 -18.70
C LEU A 12 16.67 -2.34 -18.06
N SER A 13 16.84 -2.49 -16.74
CA SER A 13 16.09 -3.47 -15.96
C SER A 13 14.59 -3.13 -15.95
N GLY A 14 13.71 -4.09 -15.60
CA GLY A 14 12.28 -3.88 -15.52
C GLY A 14 11.91 -2.67 -14.64
N GLY A 15 12.51 -2.56 -13.45
CA GLY A 15 12.27 -1.42 -12.58
C GLY A 15 12.81 -0.09 -13.10
N GLN A 16 13.92 -0.10 -13.86
CA GLN A 16 14.42 1.11 -14.49
C GLN A 16 13.49 1.56 -15.62
N LYS A 17 12.99 0.62 -16.45
CA LYS A 17 11.98 0.89 -17.47
C LYS A 17 10.72 1.51 -16.87
N GLN A 18 10.23 0.92 -15.78
CA GLN A 18 9.03 1.41 -15.09
C GLN A 18 9.20 2.86 -14.61
N ARG A 19 10.34 3.15 -13.96
CA ARG A 19 10.65 4.53 -13.51
C ARG A 19 10.78 5.52 -14.66
N VAL A 20 11.36 5.11 -15.78
CA VAL A 20 11.46 5.96 -16.98
C VAL A 20 10.08 6.20 -17.57
N SER A 21 9.21 5.19 -17.62
CA SER A 21 7.83 5.35 -18.11
C SER A 21 7.02 6.32 -17.25
N ILE A 22 7.10 6.20 -15.92
CA ILE A 22 6.45 7.14 -14.99
C ILE A 22 6.97 8.57 -15.23
N ALA A 23 8.29 8.76 -15.38
CA ALA A 23 8.86 10.06 -15.65
C ALA A 23 8.40 10.65 -16.99
N GLY A 24 8.20 9.81 -18.00
CA GLY A 24 7.64 10.23 -19.29
C GLY A 24 6.21 10.76 -19.17
N VAL A 25 5.37 10.08 -18.38
CA VAL A 25 4.00 10.53 -18.09
C VAL A 25 4.02 11.84 -17.31
N LEU A 26 4.89 11.95 -16.30
CA LEU A 26 5.03 13.17 -15.49
C LEU A 26 5.46 14.40 -16.28
N ALA A 27 6.29 14.22 -17.31
CA ALA A 27 6.71 15.32 -18.16
C ALA A 27 5.55 16.01 -18.89
N MET A 28 4.36 15.38 -18.95
CA MET A 28 3.14 15.97 -19.49
C MET A 28 2.37 16.83 -18.47
N HIS A 29 2.82 16.93 -17.23
CA HIS A 29 2.15 17.62 -16.11
C HIS A 29 0.66 17.22 -15.97
N PRO A 30 0.34 15.94 -15.84
CA PRO A 30 -1.04 15.48 -15.76
C PRO A 30 -1.67 15.85 -14.41
N LYS A 31 -2.98 16.06 -14.38
CA LYS A 31 -3.75 16.22 -13.12
C LYS A 31 -4.08 14.88 -12.46
N CYS A 32 -4.07 13.80 -13.22
CA CYS A 32 -4.37 12.46 -12.77
C CYS A 32 -3.50 11.44 -13.48
N ILE A 33 -3.00 10.45 -12.75
CA ILE A 33 -2.21 9.32 -13.27
C ILE A 33 -2.90 8.03 -12.87
N ILE A 34 -3.09 7.13 -13.83
CA ILE A 34 -3.56 5.77 -13.59
C ILE A 34 -2.36 4.84 -13.74
N LEU A 35 -2.08 4.06 -12.71
CA LEU A 35 -1.00 3.08 -12.65
C LEU A 35 -1.60 1.69 -12.50
N ASP A 36 -1.47 0.88 -13.54
CA ASP A 36 -1.94 -0.50 -13.55
C ASP A 36 -0.77 -1.44 -13.24
N GLU A 37 -0.83 -2.07 -12.09
CA GLU A 37 0.19 -2.97 -11.53
C GLU A 37 1.65 -2.46 -11.68
N PRO A 38 1.96 -1.22 -11.29
CA PRO A 38 3.24 -0.59 -11.61
C PRO A 38 4.45 -1.26 -10.93
N THR A 39 4.22 -2.18 -10.03
CA THR A 39 5.27 -2.83 -9.21
C THR A 39 5.35 -4.34 -9.44
N ALA A 40 4.53 -4.93 -10.30
CA ALA A 40 4.42 -6.37 -10.48
C ALA A 40 5.75 -7.07 -10.82
N MET A 41 6.63 -6.39 -11.58
CA MET A 41 7.94 -6.94 -12.00
C MET A 41 9.11 -6.46 -11.15
N LEU A 42 8.85 -5.91 -9.96
CA LEU A 42 9.88 -5.34 -9.10
C LEU A 42 10.16 -6.21 -7.89
N ASP A 43 11.41 -6.20 -7.46
CA ASP A 43 11.81 -6.70 -6.16
C ASP A 43 11.20 -5.86 -5.02
N PRO A 44 11.18 -6.34 -3.78
CA PRO A 44 10.55 -5.61 -2.66
C PRO A 44 11.09 -4.20 -2.43
N ASN A 45 12.36 -3.95 -2.71
CA ASN A 45 12.95 -2.61 -2.56
C ASN A 45 12.50 -1.69 -3.69
N GLY A 46 12.51 -2.18 -4.93
CA GLY A 46 12.01 -1.45 -6.09
C GLY A 46 10.54 -1.06 -5.96
N ARG A 47 9.69 -1.95 -5.40
CA ARG A 47 8.28 -1.64 -5.09
C ARG A 47 8.17 -0.44 -4.16
N LYS A 48 8.89 -0.48 -3.03
CA LYS A 48 8.88 0.62 -2.04
C LYS A 48 9.34 1.95 -2.65
N GLU A 49 10.34 1.91 -3.52
CA GLU A 49 10.82 3.11 -4.20
C GLU A 49 9.76 3.71 -5.13
N VAL A 50 9.10 2.87 -5.96
CA VAL A 50 8.04 3.33 -6.87
C VAL A 50 6.86 3.89 -6.09
N ILE A 51 6.34 3.16 -5.09
CA ILE A 51 5.21 3.64 -4.28
C ILE A 51 5.55 4.94 -3.54
N ARG A 52 6.78 5.06 -3.01
CA ARG A 52 7.23 6.31 -2.37
C ARG A 52 7.28 7.47 -3.38
N ALA A 53 7.79 7.23 -4.58
CA ALA A 53 7.85 8.25 -5.62
C ALA A 53 6.44 8.69 -6.06
N VAL A 54 5.55 7.74 -6.31
CA VAL A 54 4.16 7.99 -6.68
C VAL A 54 3.42 8.78 -5.59
N ARG A 55 3.62 8.42 -4.33
CA ARG A 55 3.05 9.15 -3.20
C ARG A 55 3.59 10.57 -3.11
N GLY A 56 4.90 10.76 -3.29
CA GLY A 56 5.50 12.09 -3.32
C GLY A 56 4.88 13.02 -4.37
N LEU A 57 4.45 12.48 -5.50
CA LEU A 57 3.75 13.25 -6.53
C LEU A 57 2.35 13.72 -6.07
N ASN A 58 1.65 12.86 -5.35
CA ASN A 58 0.36 13.24 -4.78
C ASN A 58 0.53 14.27 -3.65
N ASP A 59 1.44 14.00 -2.69
CA ASP A 59 1.63 14.83 -1.50
C ASP A 59 2.19 16.23 -1.83
N VAL A 60 3.09 16.35 -2.83
CA VAL A 60 3.81 17.59 -3.14
C VAL A 60 3.22 18.34 -4.32
N GLU A 61 2.80 17.62 -5.37
CA GLU A 61 2.33 18.23 -6.61
C GLU A 61 0.81 18.19 -6.76
N GLY A 62 0.09 17.56 -5.83
CA GLY A 62 -1.37 17.48 -5.85
C GLY A 62 -1.93 16.63 -6.99
N ILE A 63 -1.10 15.76 -7.60
CA ILE A 63 -1.53 14.88 -8.70
C ILE A 63 -2.43 13.78 -8.13
N THR A 64 -3.61 13.61 -8.70
CA THR A 64 -4.47 12.48 -8.35
C THR A 64 -3.86 11.17 -8.85
N ILE A 65 -3.73 10.17 -7.96
CA ILE A 65 -3.18 8.87 -8.30
C ILE A 65 -4.27 7.80 -8.19
N ILE A 66 -4.49 7.06 -9.27
CA ILE A 66 -5.31 5.85 -9.26
C ILE A 66 -4.34 4.67 -9.41
N LEU A 67 -4.21 3.88 -8.34
CA LEU A 67 -3.33 2.71 -8.30
C LEU A 67 -4.16 1.44 -8.37
N ILE A 68 -3.94 0.62 -9.40
CA ILE A 68 -4.50 -0.72 -9.50
C ILE A 68 -3.42 -1.69 -9.09
N THR A 69 -3.67 -2.47 -8.05
CA THR A 69 -2.69 -3.42 -7.50
C THR A 69 -3.39 -4.58 -6.79
N HIS A 70 -2.70 -5.71 -6.72
CA HIS A 70 -3.07 -6.85 -5.86
C HIS A 70 -2.17 -6.95 -4.61
N TYR A 71 -1.26 -5.99 -4.41
CA TYR A 71 -0.40 -5.92 -3.21
C TYR A 71 -1.03 -5.02 -2.16
N MET A 72 -1.58 -5.61 -1.11
CA MET A 72 -2.33 -4.87 -0.08
C MET A 72 -1.46 -3.85 0.65
N GLU A 73 -0.17 -4.14 0.85
CA GLU A 73 0.77 -3.22 1.48
C GLU A 73 0.95 -1.90 0.73
N GLU A 74 0.68 -1.86 -0.58
CA GLU A 74 0.79 -0.64 -1.38
C GLU A 74 -0.36 0.32 -1.14
N THR A 75 -1.49 -0.19 -0.63
CA THR A 75 -2.72 0.57 -0.45
C THR A 75 -2.91 1.11 0.96
N VAL A 76 -2.06 0.74 1.93
CA VAL A 76 -2.22 1.14 3.35
C VAL A 76 -2.16 2.66 3.58
N HIS A 77 -1.61 3.38 2.62
CA HIS A 77 -1.49 4.83 2.68
C HIS A 77 -2.37 5.57 1.65
N ALA A 78 -3.28 4.87 0.98
CA ALA A 78 -4.23 5.49 0.08
C ALA A 78 -5.29 6.28 0.87
N ASP A 79 -5.86 7.31 0.27
CA ASP A 79 -6.99 8.03 0.87
C ASP A 79 -8.26 7.18 0.82
N LYS A 80 -8.41 6.40 -0.26
CA LYS A 80 -9.58 5.57 -0.47
C LYS A 80 -9.23 4.30 -1.26
N ILE A 81 -9.86 3.19 -0.86
CA ILE A 81 -9.74 1.89 -1.52
C ILE A 81 -11.09 1.51 -2.13
N TYR A 82 -11.04 0.96 -3.33
CA TYR A 82 -12.16 0.30 -3.99
C TYR A 82 -11.80 -1.16 -4.23
N ILE A 83 -12.54 -2.08 -3.65
CA ILE A 83 -12.41 -3.51 -3.90
C ILE A 83 -13.33 -3.88 -5.05
N MET A 84 -12.73 -4.42 -6.11
CA MET A 84 -13.46 -4.86 -7.30
C MET A 84 -13.67 -6.38 -7.26
N ASP A 85 -14.90 -6.82 -7.51
CA ASP A 85 -15.24 -8.23 -7.74
C ASP A 85 -16.22 -8.34 -8.90
N LYS A 86 -15.91 -9.21 -9.86
CA LYS A 86 -16.75 -9.49 -11.04
C LYS A 86 -17.23 -8.22 -11.77
N GLY A 87 -16.35 -7.24 -11.93
CA GLY A 87 -16.65 -5.99 -12.63
C GLY A 87 -17.50 -4.99 -11.84
N LYS A 88 -17.73 -5.22 -10.55
CA LYS A 88 -18.48 -4.33 -9.65
C LYS A 88 -17.63 -3.92 -8.45
N VAL A 89 -17.94 -2.76 -7.88
CA VAL A 89 -17.37 -2.34 -6.60
C VAL A 89 -18.06 -3.15 -5.49
N ALA A 90 -17.33 -4.09 -4.90
CA ALA A 90 -17.79 -4.91 -3.79
C ALA A 90 -17.74 -4.16 -2.46
N MET A 91 -16.68 -3.36 -2.26
CA MET A 91 -16.47 -2.57 -1.05
C MET A 91 -15.73 -1.27 -1.39
N SER A 92 -15.96 -0.20 -0.63
CA SER A 92 -15.15 1.01 -0.69
C SER A 92 -15.04 1.65 0.68
N GLY A 93 -13.93 2.35 0.95
CA GLY A 93 -13.67 3.02 2.21
C GLY A 93 -12.21 3.41 2.36
N THR A 94 -11.86 3.95 3.51
CA THR A 94 -10.46 4.17 3.90
C THR A 94 -9.73 2.85 4.10
N PRO A 95 -8.39 2.81 4.02
CA PRO A 95 -7.62 1.60 4.31
C PRO A 95 -8.00 0.96 5.66
N LYS A 96 -8.19 1.77 6.69
CA LYS A 96 -8.56 1.28 8.02
C LYS A 96 -9.93 0.60 8.03
N GLU A 97 -10.93 1.19 7.36
CA GLU A 97 -12.28 0.61 7.24
C GLU A 97 -12.29 -0.68 6.42
N ILE A 98 -11.51 -0.74 5.36
CA ILE A 98 -11.43 -1.91 4.48
C ILE A 98 -10.71 -3.05 5.19
N PHE A 99 -9.51 -2.81 5.71
CA PHE A 99 -8.69 -3.85 6.31
C PHE A 99 -9.14 -4.28 7.72
N SER A 100 -10.06 -3.55 8.36
CA SER A 100 -10.77 -4.05 9.55
C SER A 100 -11.71 -5.21 9.25
N LYS A 101 -12.14 -5.39 7.99
CA LYS A 101 -13.10 -6.41 7.55
C LYS A 101 -12.41 -7.67 7.00
N VAL A 102 -11.47 -8.22 7.78
CA VAL A 102 -10.58 -9.33 7.38
C VAL A 102 -11.36 -10.52 6.80
N GLU A 103 -12.44 -10.96 7.46
CA GLU A 103 -13.22 -12.11 7.01
C GLU A 103 -13.95 -11.85 5.67
N GLN A 104 -14.42 -10.63 5.45
CA GLN A 104 -15.06 -10.26 4.18
C GLN A 104 -14.05 -10.25 3.04
N LEU A 105 -12.83 -9.73 3.29
CA LEU A 105 -11.76 -9.75 2.29
C LEU A 105 -11.32 -11.17 1.96
N LYS A 106 -11.18 -12.05 2.97
CA LYS A 106 -10.90 -13.48 2.75
C LYS A 106 -12.00 -14.17 1.92
N ALA A 107 -13.27 -13.84 2.16
CA ALA A 107 -14.38 -14.37 1.35
C ALA A 107 -14.30 -13.94 -0.12
N LEU A 108 -13.72 -12.75 -0.40
CA LEU A 108 -13.40 -12.25 -1.74
C LEU A 108 -12.06 -12.77 -2.28
N ARG A 109 -11.40 -13.70 -1.58
CA ARG A 109 -10.08 -14.26 -1.90
C ARG A 109 -8.97 -13.19 -1.97
N LEU A 110 -9.12 -12.14 -1.18
CA LEU A 110 -8.13 -11.10 -1.02
C LEU A 110 -7.39 -11.27 0.31
N ASP A 111 -6.10 -10.98 0.27
CA ASP A 111 -5.29 -10.88 1.48
C ASP A 111 -5.48 -9.53 2.18
N VAL A 112 -4.88 -9.41 3.35
CA VAL A 112 -4.73 -8.16 4.08
C VAL A 112 -3.24 -7.94 4.37
N PRO A 113 -2.81 -6.70 4.69
CA PRO A 113 -1.42 -6.47 5.10
C PRO A 113 -0.99 -7.42 6.22
N GLN A 114 0.25 -7.92 6.16
CA GLN A 114 0.76 -8.91 7.14
C GLN A 114 0.58 -8.47 8.58
N VAL A 115 0.78 -7.18 8.85
CA VAL A 115 0.60 -6.60 10.20
C VAL A 115 -0.86 -6.67 10.63
N THR A 116 -1.79 -6.39 9.71
CA THR A 116 -3.23 -6.47 9.97
C THR A 116 -3.64 -7.91 10.26
N MET A 117 -3.12 -8.88 9.51
CA MET A 117 -3.37 -10.29 9.75
C MET A 117 -2.85 -10.72 11.13
N LEU A 118 -1.62 -10.32 11.47
CA LEU A 118 -1.02 -10.62 12.77
C LEU A 118 -1.86 -10.04 13.91
N SER A 119 -2.25 -8.76 13.82
CA SER A 119 -3.06 -8.12 14.86
C SER A 119 -4.43 -8.79 15.01
N TYR A 120 -5.03 -9.20 13.91
CA TYR A 120 -6.30 -9.93 13.89
C TYR A 120 -6.17 -11.30 14.58
N GLU A 121 -5.12 -12.08 14.31
CA GLU A 121 -4.88 -13.38 14.97
C GLU A 121 -4.55 -13.24 16.46
N LEU A 122 -3.78 -12.21 16.85
CA LEU A 122 -3.52 -11.90 18.25
C LEU A 122 -4.82 -11.52 18.98
N LYS A 123 -5.69 -10.74 18.36
CA LYS A 123 -7.01 -10.39 18.91
C LYS A 123 -7.88 -11.63 19.12
N LYS A 124 -7.91 -12.57 18.17
CA LYS A 124 -8.60 -13.86 18.32
C LYS A 124 -8.09 -14.69 19.49
N LYS A 125 -6.81 -14.53 19.85
CA LYS A 125 -6.19 -15.18 21.01
C LYS A 125 -6.41 -14.42 22.33
N GLY A 126 -7.22 -13.37 22.34
CA GLY A 126 -7.62 -12.63 23.53
C GLY A 126 -6.81 -11.36 23.83
N LEU A 127 -5.86 -10.95 22.97
CA LEU A 127 -5.21 -9.65 23.14
C LEU A 127 -6.21 -8.53 22.77
N PRO A 128 -6.42 -7.51 23.62
CA PRO A 128 -7.35 -6.42 23.36
C PRO A 128 -6.75 -5.37 22.39
N LEU A 129 -6.47 -5.80 21.15
CA LEU A 129 -5.96 -4.95 20.09
C LEU A 129 -7.12 -4.29 19.32
N PRO A 130 -6.97 -3.04 18.85
CA PRO A 130 -7.94 -2.39 17.99
C PRO A 130 -7.98 -3.05 16.60
N ASP A 131 -9.11 -2.88 15.90
CA ASP A 131 -9.22 -3.27 14.50
C ASP A 131 -8.53 -2.27 13.59
N GLY A 132 -8.11 -2.73 12.41
CA GLY A 132 -7.56 -1.88 11.37
C GLY A 132 -6.15 -1.34 11.67
N ILE A 133 -5.32 -2.10 12.36
CA ILE A 133 -3.87 -1.83 12.47
C ILE A 133 -3.27 -2.08 11.09
N LEU A 134 -2.61 -1.07 10.51
CA LEU A 134 -2.08 -1.10 9.15
C LEU A 134 -0.55 -1.13 9.09
N THR A 135 0.13 -0.62 10.11
CA THR A 135 1.58 -0.47 10.13
C THR A 135 2.23 -1.19 11.30
N ARG A 136 3.50 -1.59 11.11
CA ARG A 136 4.30 -2.18 12.20
C ARG A 136 4.41 -1.23 13.38
N LYS A 137 4.53 0.07 13.12
CA LYS A 137 4.65 1.09 14.15
C LYS A 137 3.40 1.08 15.04
N GLU A 138 2.22 1.13 14.45
CA GLU A 138 0.94 1.06 15.18
C GLU A 138 0.85 -0.21 16.03
N LEU A 139 1.19 -1.38 15.47
CA LEU A 139 1.14 -2.63 16.23
C LEU A 139 2.11 -2.63 17.40
N VAL A 140 3.34 -2.17 17.20
CA VAL A 140 4.34 -2.08 18.29
C VAL A 140 3.87 -1.14 19.38
N GLU A 141 3.36 0.05 19.04
CA GLU A 141 2.82 1.02 20.00
C GLU A 141 1.68 0.42 20.85
N GLU A 142 0.74 -0.28 20.21
CA GLU A 142 -0.36 -0.94 20.93
C GLU A 142 0.13 -2.09 21.82
N LEU A 143 1.07 -2.90 21.37
CA LEU A 143 1.65 -3.97 22.18
C LEU A 143 2.44 -3.42 23.39
N CYS A 144 3.24 -2.37 23.21
CA CYS A 144 3.93 -1.70 24.31
C CYS A 144 2.94 -1.14 25.33
N ARG A 145 1.88 -0.46 24.86
CA ARG A 145 0.82 0.06 25.73
C ARG A 145 0.14 -1.03 26.57
N LEU A 146 -0.15 -2.18 25.95
CA LEU A 146 -0.75 -3.31 26.66
C LEU A 146 0.21 -3.91 27.70
N TYR A 147 1.48 -4.02 27.35
CA TYR A 147 2.51 -4.52 28.25
C TYR A 147 2.71 -3.61 29.49
N GLU A 148 2.80 -2.29 29.28
CA GLU A 148 2.91 -1.31 30.37
C GLU A 148 1.70 -1.35 31.30
N LYS A 149 0.50 -1.42 30.71
CA LYS A 149 -0.76 -1.54 31.47
C LYS A 149 -0.79 -2.82 32.32
N GLN A 150 -0.29 -3.93 31.80
CA GLN A 150 -0.24 -5.20 32.52
C GLN A 150 0.77 -5.18 33.68
N LYS A 151 1.87 -4.43 33.53
CA LYS A 151 2.89 -4.29 34.58
C LYS A 151 2.57 -3.21 35.62
N GLY A 152 1.49 -2.45 35.48
CA GLY A 152 1.16 -1.33 36.36
C GLY A 152 2.16 -0.16 36.27
N ILE A 153 2.94 -0.09 35.18
CA ILE A 153 3.86 1.01 34.92
C ILE A 153 3.01 2.14 34.27
N ARG A 154 2.88 3.26 34.98
CA ARG A 154 2.21 4.49 34.50
C ARG A 154 3.17 5.34 33.70
#